data_4d3993f1737d5ca374f3103143dc0138
#
_entry.id   4d3993f1737d5ca374f3103143dc0138
#
_cell.length_a   1.000
_cell.length_b   1.000
_cell.length_c   1.000
_cell.angle_alpha   90.00
_cell.angle_beta   90.00
_cell.angle_gamma   90.00
#
_symmetry.space_group_name_H-M   'P 1'
#
loop_
_entity.id
_entity.type
_entity.pdbx_description
1 polymer ?
#
loop_
_entity_poly.entity_id
_entity_poly.type
_entity_poly.pdbx_seq_one_letter_code
_entity_poly.pdbx_strand_id
1 'polypeptide(L)'
;MKTVRFSRCRKGGYGQTMTEFALVVPILLVLIMGVLDGALLLFSVGTARYAASEGSRVASQAGSAATADGLVLQIIRNNVGTTRLFDVTEVDIYKLNQDGNGNLTPDPTRYNRYALDGTPMVSPEPWPAAARNVGNGTSDFIGVTIKYTYTWKAGFFAPLGPIKTTADVYVRLEPQSY
;
A
#
# COMPACT_ATOMS: atom_id res chain seq x y z
N MET A 1 -26.15 -35.71 74.13
CA MET A 1 -26.60 -35.07 72.89
C MET A 1 -25.37 -34.81 72.00
N LYS A 2 -25.15 -35.61 70.91
CA LYS A 2 -24.02 -35.44 69.99
C LYS A 2 -24.53 -34.60 68.80
N THR A 3 -24.03 -33.40 68.66
CA THR A 3 -24.30 -32.52 67.51
C THR A 3 -23.49 -32.99 66.31
N VAL A 4 -24.15 -33.45 65.24
CA VAL A 4 -23.55 -33.82 63.96
C VAL A 4 -23.34 -32.53 63.22
N ARG A 5 -22.05 -32.10 62.96
CA ARG A 5 -21.69 -31.02 62.11
C ARG A 5 -21.70 -31.54 60.66
N PHE A 6 -22.68 -31.12 59.88
CA PHE A 6 -22.67 -31.30 58.44
C PHE A 6 -21.65 -30.32 57.84
N SER A 7 -20.51 -30.85 57.39
CA SER A 7 -19.58 -30.06 56.53
C SER A 7 -20.23 -29.90 55.19
N ARG A 8 -20.61 -28.65 54.84
CA ARG A 8 -20.99 -28.27 53.47
C ARG A 8 -19.79 -28.44 52.54
N CYS A 9 -19.81 -29.49 51.74
CA CYS A 9 -18.89 -29.67 50.65
C CYS A 9 -19.13 -28.58 49.61
N ARG A 10 -18.25 -27.56 49.53
CA ARG A 10 -18.25 -26.56 48.48
C ARG A 10 -17.80 -27.23 47.17
N LYS A 11 -18.71 -27.96 46.53
CA LYS A 11 -18.55 -28.44 45.17
C LYS A 11 -19.13 -27.37 44.25
N GLY A 12 -18.32 -26.74 43.39
CA GLY A 12 -18.96 -26.07 42.27
C GLY A 12 -18.35 -24.80 41.73
N GLY A 13 -17.05 -24.50 41.92
CA GLY A 13 -16.44 -23.31 41.24
C GLY A 13 -15.80 -23.62 39.90
N TYR A 14 -15.24 -24.80 39.72
CA TYR A 14 -14.41 -25.10 38.55
C TYR A 14 -15.18 -25.29 37.22
N GLY A 15 -16.40 -25.82 37.26
CA GLY A 15 -17.21 -26.03 36.05
C GLY A 15 -17.77 -24.74 35.46
N GLN A 16 -18.16 -23.80 36.31
CA GLN A 16 -18.71 -22.52 35.89
C GLN A 16 -17.63 -21.65 35.18
N THR A 17 -16.43 -21.59 35.76
CA THR A 17 -15.30 -20.83 35.17
C THR A 17 -14.87 -21.39 33.81
N MET A 18 -14.93 -22.73 33.64
CA MET A 18 -14.62 -23.37 32.34
C MET A 18 -15.64 -23.00 31.25
N THR A 19 -16.93 -22.96 31.62
CA THR A 19 -17.96 -22.56 30.63
C THR A 19 -17.91 -21.08 30.28
N GLU A 20 -17.65 -20.20 31.25
CA GLU A 20 -17.43 -18.78 31.01
C GLU A 20 -16.21 -18.54 30.10
N PHE A 21 -15.09 -19.24 30.37
CA PHE A 21 -13.90 -19.17 29.52
C PHE A 21 -14.18 -19.67 28.10
N ALA A 22 -14.89 -20.78 27.94
CA ALA A 22 -15.25 -21.35 26.65
C ALA A 22 -16.12 -20.42 25.79
N LEU A 23 -16.92 -19.55 26.43
CA LEU A 23 -17.73 -18.54 25.74
C LEU A 23 -16.92 -17.28 25.35
N VAL A 24 -15.96 -16.88 26.18
CA VAL A 24 -15.16 -15.66 25.96
C VAL A 24 -14.06 -15.86 24.92
N VAL A 25 -13.40 -17.03 24.90
CA VAL A 25 -12.27 -17.32 24.02
C VAL A 25 -12.61 -17.15 22.54
N PRO A 26 -13.73 -17.66 21.99
CA PRO A 26 -14.07 -17.45 20.59
C PRO A 26 -14.21 -15.97 20.24
N ILE A 27 -14.84 -15.18 21.10
CA ILE A 27 -15.02 -13.75 20.91
C ILE A 27 -13.65 -13.04 20.90
N LEU A 28 -12.78 -13.39 21.85
CA LEU A 28 -11.43 -12.84 21.92
C LEU A 28 -10.61 -13.18 20.67
N LEU A 29 -10.68 -14.42 20.18
CA LEU A 29 -9.98 -14.83 18.95
C LEU A 29 -10.47 -14.04 17.73
N VAL A 30 -11.79 -13.85 17.59
CA VAL A 30 -12.38 -13.04 16.52
C VAL A 30 -11.85 -11.60 16.57
N LEU A 31 -11.80 -10.99 17.76
CA LEU A 31 -11.25 -9.64 17.94
C LEU A 31 -9.76 -9.58 17.57
N ILE A 32 -8.97 -10.54 18.01
CA ILE A 32 -7.54 -10.60 17.66
C ILE A 32 -7.35 -10.72 16.15
N MET A 33 -8.09 -11.61 15.48
CA MET A 33 -8.02 -11.76 14.01
C MET A 33 -8.39 -10.47 13.29
N GLY A 34 -9.43 -9.77 13.75
CA GLY A 34 -9.84 -8.48 13.18
C GLY A 34 -8.75 -7.41 13.34
N VAL A 35 -8.12 -7.31 14.50
CA VAL A 35 -7.01 -6.39 14.75
C VAL A 35 -5.80 -6.73 13.87
N LEU A 36 -5.46 -8.01 13.72
CA LEU A 36 -4.35 -8.45 12.87
C LEU A 36 -4.60 -8.11 11.40
N ASP A 37 -5.78 -8.41 10.86
CA ASP A 37 -6.12 -8.07 9.46
C ASP A 37 -6.06 -6.56 9.23
N GLY A 38 -6.59 -5.75 10.17
CA GLY A 38 -6.53 -4.30 10.08
C GLY A 38 -5.10 -3.76 10.14
N ALA A 39 -4.26 -4.28 11.03
CA ALA A 39 -2.85 -3.90 11.14
C ALA A 39 -2.06 -4.23 9.86
N LEU A 40 -2.26 -5.42 9.27
CA LEU A 40 -1.62 -5.82 8.03
C LEU A 40 -2.06 -4.97 6.83
N LEU A 41 -3.34 -4.58 6.79
CA LEU A 41 -3.83 -3.64 5.77
C LEU A 41 -3.14 -2.28 5.89
N LEU A 42 -3.09 -1.70 7.09
CA LEU A 42 -2.43 -0.41 7.32
C LEU A 42 -0.94 -0.46 6.98
N PHE A 43 -0.26 -1.56 7.34
CA PHE A 43 1.13 -1.77 6.97
C PHE A 43 1.32 -1.84 5.46
N SER A 44 0.42 -2.52 4.74
CA SER A 44 0.43 -2.59 3.26
C SER A 44 0.27 -1.22 2.61
N VAL A 45 -0.67 -0.39 3.11
CA VAL A 45 -0.87 0.99 2.65
C VAL A 45 0.38 1.83 2.90
N GLY A 46 0.98 1.71 4.09
CA GLY A 46 2.22 2.42 4.43
C GLY A 46 3.38 2.03 3.49
N THR A 47 3.56 0.74 3.24
CA THR A 47 4.61 0.23 2.34
C THR A 47 4.42 0.71 0.91
N ALA A 48 3.19 0.67 0.38
CA ALA A 48 2.90 1.14 -0.97
C ALA A 48 3.15 2.64 -1.12
N ARG A 49 2.73 3.46 -0.14
CA ARG A 49 3.00 4.90 -0.12
C ARG A 49 4.49 5.21 -0.02
N TYR A 50 5.22 4.48 0.81
CA TYR A 50 6.67 4.62 0.91
C TYR A 50 7.36 4.30 -0.41
N ALA A 51 6.98 3.19 -1.06
CA ALA A 51 7.52 2.81 -2.37
C ALA A 51 7.22 3.85 -3.46
N ALA A 52 6.00 4.40 -3.48
CA ALA A 52 5.62 5.47 -4.40
C ALA A 52 6.42 6.75 -4.14
N SER A 53 6.66 7.11 -2.88
CA SER A 53 7.47 8.27 -2.48
C SER A 53 8.93 8.12 -2.91
N GLU A 54 9.56 6.96 -2.65
CA GLU A 54 10.93 6.70 -3.11
C GLU A 54 11.02 6.65 -4.64
N GLY A 55 10.03 6.04 -5.30
CA GLY A 55 9.93 6.04 -6.76
C GLY A 55 9.82 7.44 -7.34
N SER A 56 8.99 8.31 -6.75
CA SER A 56 8.82 9.70 -7.18
C SER A 56 10.10 10.53 -6.99
N ARG A 57 10.82 10.30 -5.88
CA ARG A 57 12.12 10.95 -5.64
C ARG A 57 13.14 10.57 -6.71
N VAL A 58 13.22 9.28 -7.05
CA VAL A 58 14.10 8.81 -8.13
C VAL A 58 13.66 9.38 -9.50
N ALA A 59 12.35 9.45 -9.76
CA ALA A 59 11.82 10.08 -10.97
C ALA A 59 12.22 11.55 -11.07
N SER A 60 12.16 12.30 -9.95
CA SER A 60 12.58 13.72 -9.90
C SER A 60 14.06 13.90 -10.25
N GLN A 61 14.91 13.04 -9.71
CA GLN A 61 16.37 13.11 -9.93
C GLN A 61 16.79 12.59 -11.30
N ALA A 62 16.17 11.50 -11.77
CA ALA A 62 16.47 10.93 -13.09
C ALA A 62 15.97 11.81 -14.25
N GLY A 63 14.96 12.62 -14.02
CA GLY A 63 14.46 13.63 -14.96
C GLY A 63 14.13 13.07 -16.35
N SER A 64 14.87 13.53 -17.35
CA SER A 64 14.70 13.14 -18.77
C SER A 64 15.60 11.99 -19.23
N ALA A 65 16.36 11.35 -18.32
CA ALA A 65 17.23 10.22 -18.70
C ALA A 65 16.40 9.05 -19.24
N ALA A 66 16.88 8.43 -20.33
CA ALA A 66 16.16 7.32 -20.98
C ALA A 66 15.89 6.12 -20.05
N THR A 67 16.69 5.97 -18.98
CA THR A 67 16.56 4.93 -17.98
C THR A 67 15.68 5.33 -16.78
N ALA A 68 15.12 6.54 -16.76
CA ALA A 68 14.41 7.10 -15.61
C ALA A 68 13.29 6.19 -15.12
N ASP A 69 12.41 5.73 -16.00
CA ASP A 69 11.28 4.88 -15.63
C ASP A 69 11.74 3.50 -15.14
N GLY A 70 12.78 2.94 -15.75
CA GLY A 70 13.39 1.70 -15.29
C GLY A 70 13.94 1.79 -13.87
N LEU A 71 14.58 2.90 -13.50
CA LEU A 71 15.08 3.15 -12.14
C LEU A 71 13.93 3.30 -11.13
N VAL A 72 12.86 4.01 -11.51
CA VAL A 72 11.64 4.14 -10.69
C VAL A 72 11.05 2.77 -10.40
N LEU A 73 10.85 1.93 -11.42
CA LEU A 73 10.30 0.59 -11.29
C LEU A 73 11.20 -0.32 -10.45
N GLN A 74 12.52 -0.22 -10.59
CA GLN A 74 13.47 -0.96 -9.77
C GLN A 74 13.35 -0.61 -8.29
N ILE A 75 13.26 0.67 -7.94
CA ILE A 75 13.10 1.12 -6.56
C ILE A 75 11.76 0.66 -5.98
N ILE A 76 10.66 0.81 -6.74
CA ILE A 76 9.35 0.33 -6.31
C ILE A 76 9.39 -1.17 -6.06
N ARG A 77 9.94 -1.95 -6.99
CA ARG A 77 10.09 -3.41 -6.87
C ARG A 77 10.87 -3.82 -5.63
N ASN A 78 11.98 -3.14 -5.34
CA ASN A 78 12.80 -3.43 -4.17
C ASN A 78 12.05 -3.17 -2.86
N ASN A 79 11.19 -2.15 -2.82
CA ASN A 79 10.44 -1.79 -1.61
C ASN A 79 9.19 -2.66 -1.41
N VAL A 80 8.48 -3.05 -2.47
CA VAL A 80 7.25 -3.86 -2.34
C VAL A 80 7.52 -5.36 -2.40
N GLY A 81 8.57 -5.81 -3.08
CA GLY A 81 8.87 -7.21 -3.32
C GLY A 81 9.22 -8.03 -2.07
N THR A 82 9.61 -7.35 -1.00
CA THR A 82 10.01 -8.00 0.27
C THR A 82 8.82 -8.43 1.12
N THR A 83 7.66 -7.79 1.00
CA THR A 83 6.55 -7.98 1.95
C THR A 83 5.54 -9.03 1.54
N ARG A 84 5.32 -9.28 0.25
CA ARG A 84 4.28 -10.20 -0.31
C ARG A 84 2.89 -10.05 0.33
N LEU A 85 2.61 -8.88 0.91
CA LEU A 85 1.34 -8.61 1.59
C LEU A 85 0.24 -8.21 0.62
N PHE A 86 0.62 -7.63 -0.50
CA PHE A 86 -0.28 -7.17 -1.55
C PHE A 86 0.37 -7.41 -2.92
N ASP A 87 -0.45 -7.44 -3.96
CA ASP A 87 -0.03 -7.66 -5.33
C ASP A 87 -0.15 -6.33 -6.09
N VAL A 88 0.99 -5.82 -6.60
CA VAL A 88 1.01 -4.64 -7.47
C VAL A 88 0.48 -5.05 -8.83
N THR A 89 -0.57 -4.38 -9.29
CA THR A 89 -1.19 -4.66 -10.60
C THR A 89 -0.62 -3.80 -11.70
N GLU A 90 -0.34 -2.52 -11.40
CA GLU A 90 0.30 -1.62 -12.36
C GLU A 90 0.99 -0.46 -11.65
N VAL A 91 1.96 0.14 -12.33
CA VAL A 91 2.65 1.38 -11.94
C VAL A 91 2.45 2.39 -13.06
N ASP A 92 1.81 3.51 -12.73
CA ASP A 92 1.61 4.62 -13.66
C ASP A 92 2.61 5.73 -13.35
N ILE A 93 3.28 6.24 -14.39
CA ILE A 93 4.15 7.42 -14.35
C ILE A 93 3.56 8.42 -15.33
N TYR A 94 3.15 9.59 -14.86
CA TYR A 94 2.41 10.54 -15.70
C TYR A 94 2.76 11.99 -15.39
N LYS A 95 2.50 12.84 -16.38
CA LYS A 95 2.61 14.29 -16.23
C LYS A 95 1.44 14.86 -15.45
N LEU A 96 1.73 15.89 -14.67
CA LEU A 96 0.71 16.73 -14.04
C LEU A 96 0.76 18.14 -14.65
N ASN A 97 -0.41 18.64 -14.97
CA ASN A 97 -0.61 20.01 -15.39
C ASN A 97 -1.00 20.85 -14.17
N GLN A 98 -0.34 22.00 -13.99
CA GLN A 98 -0.66 22.94 -12.94
C GLN A 98 -1.57 24.04 -13.50
N ASP A 99 -2.72 24.29 -12.85
CA ASP A 99 -3.59 25.40 -13.21
C ASP A 99 -3.10 26.74 -12.61
N GLY A 100 -3.76 27.84 -12.96
CA GLY A 100 -3.41 29.17 -12.47
C GLY A 100 -3.58 29.35 -10.95
N ASN A 101 -4.24 28.42 -10.28
CA ASN A 101 -4.45 28.40 -8.82
C ASN A 101 -3.46 27.47 -8.09
N GLY A 102 -2.59 26.80 -8.84
CA GLY A 102 -1.61 25.86 -8.28
C GLY A 102 -2.09 24.42 -8.12
N ASN A 103 -3.33 24.08 -8.52
CA ASN A 103 -3.82 22.72 -8.45
C ASN A 103 -3.18 21.84 -9.52
N LEU A 104 -2.82 20.62 -9.14
CA LEU A 104 -2.23 19.63 -10.04
C LEU A 104 -3.29 18.66 -10.54
N THR A 105 -3.37 18.47 -11.86
CA THR A 105 -4.28 17.53 -12.51
C THR A 105 -3.50 16.61 -13.45
N PRO A 106 -3.78 15.28 -13.47
CA PRO A 106 -3.14 14.37 -14.41
C PRO A 106 -3.41 14.74 -15.87
N ASP A 107 -2.37 14.72 -16.70
CA ASP A 107 -2.51 14.85 -18.14
C ASP A 107 -3.00 13.52 -18.74
N PRO A 108 -4.16 13.47 -19.39
CA PRO A 108 -4.73 12.23 -19.91
C PRO A 108 -3.95 11.63 -21.08
N THR A 109 -3.04 12.39 -21.69
CA THR A 109 -2.29 11.99 -22.90
C THR A 109 -0.82 11.69 -22.62
N ARG A 110 -0.29 12.12 -21.48
CA ARG A 110 1.13 12.01 -21.13
C ARG A 110 1.30 11.11 -19.90
N TYR A 111 1.29 9.82 -20.14
CA TYR A 111 1.45 8.79 -19.11
C TYR A 111 2.18 7.58 -19.67
N ASN A 112 2.89 6.87 -18.82
CA ASN A 112 3.45 5.55 -19.09
C ASN A 112 2.91 4.60 -18.05
N ARG A 113 2.60 3.40 -18.47
CA ARG A 113 2.02 2.36 -17.62
C ARG A 113 2.81 1.08 -17.73
N TYR A 114 3.20 0.53 -16.59
CA TYR A 114 4.06 -0.63 -16.52
C TYR A 114 3.49 -1.69 -15.56
N ALA A 115 3.75 -2.95 -15.89
CA ALA A 115 3.70 -4.00 -14.88
C ALA A 115 4.89 -3.86 -13.91
N LEU A 116 4.81 -4.47 -12.73
CA LEU A 116 5.88 -4.36 -11.73
C LEU A 116 7.23 -4.93 -12.24
N ASP A 117 7.22 -5.87 -13.18
CA ASP A 117 8.42 -6.43 -13.81
C ASP A 117 9.12 -5.47 -14.80
N GLY A 118 8.49 -4.32 -15.09
CA GLY A 118 8.99 -3.33 -16.02
C GLY A 118 8.44 -3.48 -17.44
N THR A 119 7.56 -4.43 -17.69
CA THR A 119 6.92 -4.59 -19.00
C THR A 119 5.96 -3.43 -19.26
N PRO A 120 6.13 -2.67 -20.37
CA PRO A 120 5.19 -1.61 -20.71
C PRO A 120 3.81 -2.20 -21.06
N MET A 121 2.77 -1.65 -20.47
CA MET A 121 1.37 -2.05 -20.73
C MET A 121 0.75 -1.23 -21.87
N VAL A 122 1.40 -0.13 -22.26
CA VAL A 122 1.03 0.71 -23.41
C VAL A 122 2.27 0.92 -24.27
N SER A 123 2.15 0.64 -25.57
CA SER A 123 3.25 0.79 -26.53
C SER A 123 2.74 1.41 -27.85
N PRO A 124 3.41 2.44 -28.42
CA PRO A 124 4.56 3.12 -27.84
C PRO A 124 4.18 3.88 -26.55
N GLU A 125 5.19 4.17 -25.72
CA GLU A 125 5.01 4.95 -24.48
C GLU A 125 4.51 6.36 -24.82
N PRO A 126 3.32 6.78 -24.30
CA PRO A 126 2.76 8.10 -24.65
C PRO A 126 3.60 9.28 -24.13
N TRP A 127 4.41 9.04 -23.07
CA TRP A 127 5.27 10.07 -22.49
C TRP A 127 6.68 9.55 -22.16
N PRO A 128 7.52 9.30 -23.20
CA PRO A 128 8.88 8.81 -22.97
C PRO A 128 9.69 9.82 -22.13
N ALA A 129 10.64 9.31 -21.34
CA ALA A 129 11.45 10.14 -20.44
C ALA A 129 12.12 11.32 -21.15
N ALA A 130 12.62 11.12 -22.38
CA ALA A 130 13.24 12.16 -23.18
C ALA A 130 12.31 13.33 -23.56
N ALA A 131 10.99 13.15 -23.45
CA ALA A 131 10.00 14.21 -23.73
C ALA A 131 9.65 15.04 -22.48
N ARG A 132 10.28 14.76 -21.33
CA ARG A 132 10.07 15.48 -20.06
C ARG A 132 10.87 16.76 -20.04
N ASN A 133 10.21 17.85 -19.58
CA ASN A 133 10.89 19.11 -19.39
C ASN A 133 11.58 19.16 -18.02
N VAL A 134 12.90 19.34 -18.04
CA VAL A 134 13.75 19.46 -16.83
C VAL A 134 14.44 20.83 -16.77
N GLY A 135 13.94 21.81 -17.52
CA GLY A 135 14.49 23.18 -17.57
C GLY A 135 14.31 23.93 -16.25
N ASN A 136 15.28 24.79 -15.92
CA ASN A 136 15.21 25.60 -14.71
C ASN A 136 13.98 26.52 -14.75
N GLY A 137 13.16 26.45 -13.69
CA GLY A 137 11.92 27.23 -13.54
C GLY A 137 10.70 26.70 -14.32
N THR A 138 10.89 25.81 -15.32
CA THR A 138 9.83 25.29 -16.19
C THR A 138 9.67 23.78 -16.15
N SER A 139 10.39 23.09 -15.26
CA SER A 139 10.36 21.62 -15.14
C SER A 139 8.96 21.08 -14.88
N ASP A 140 8.66 19.94 -15.49
CA ASP A 140 7.38 19.25 -15.39
C ASP A 140 7.11 18.75 -13.95
N PHE A 141 5.83 18.65 -13.61
CA PHE A 141 5.38 17.87 -12.46
C PHE A 141 5.10 16.44 -12.91
N ILE A 142 5.58 15.48 -12.12
CA ILE A 142 5.42 14.06 -12.36
C ILE A 142 4.65 13.40 -11.22
N GLY A 143 3.72 12.52 -11.55
CA GLY A 143 3.01 11.66 -10.63
C GLY A 143 3.47 10.22 -10.78
N VAL A 144 3.64 9.54 -9.65
CA VAL A 144 3.87 8.09 -9.59
C VAL A 144 2.74 7.48 -8.81
N THR A 145 1.99 6.59 -9.45
CA THR A 145 0.86 5.87 -8.86
C THR A 145 1.15 4.37 -8.87
N ILE A 146 1.05 3.74 -7.72
CA ILE A 146 1.09 2.28 -7.59
C ILE A 146 -0.34 1.80 -7.35
N LYS A 147 -0.88 1.00 -8.29
CA LYS A 147 -2.17 0.32 -8.12
C LYS A 147 -1.91 -1.10 -7.61
N TYR A 148 -2.59 -1.48 -6.55
CA TYR A 148 -2.37 -2.77 -5.93
C TYR A 148 -3.65 -3.37 -5.36
N THR A 149 -3.62 -4.69 -5.19
CA THR A 149 -4.70 -5.47 -4.60
C THR A 149 -4.20 -6.09 -3.29
N TYR A 150 -4.88 -5.77 -2.20
CA TYR A 150 -4.66 -6.38 -0.90
C TYR A 150 -5.65 -7.52 -0.67
N THR A 151 -5.13 -8.69 -0.26
CA THR A 151 -5.93 -9.84 0.13
C THR A 151 -5.77 -10.08 1.62
N TRP A 152 -6.89 -10.25 2.33
CA TRP A 152 -6.92 -10.47 3.77
C TRP A 152 -6.11 -11.70 4.19
N LYS A 153 -5.22 -11.57 5.17
CA LYS A 153 -4.24 -12.61 5.53
C LYS A 153 -4.67 -13.44 6.74
N ALA A 154 -5.31 -12.83 7.75
CA ALA A 154 -5.83 -13.56 8.92
C ALA A 154 -7.20 -14.22 8.65
N GLY A 155 -7.87 -13.82 7.56
CA GLY A 155 -9.10 -14.44 7.10
C GLY A 155 -10.39 -13.94 7.75
N PHE A 156 -10.33 -13.07 8.75
CA PHE A 156 -11.52 -12.53 9.40
C PHE A 156 -12.38 -11.70 8.43
N PHE A 157 -11.74 -10.82 7.66
CA PHE A 157 -12.40 -9.98 6.65
C PHE A 157 -12.42 -10.60 5.25
N ALA A 158 -11.95 -11.85 5.08
CA ALA A 158 -11.93 -12.53 3.77
C ALA A 158 -13.28 -12.53 3.02
N PRO A 159 -14.45 -12.65 3.70
CA PRO A 159 -15.75 -12.56 3.03
C PRO A 159 -16.05 -11.22 2.36
N LEU A 160 -15.35 -10.14 2.73
CA LEU A 160 -15.48 -8.83 2.10
C LEU A 160 -14.78 -8.75 0.74
N GLY A 161 -13.99 -9.77 0.39
CA GLY A 161 -13.20 -9.80 -0.83
C GLY A 161 -11.93 -8.95 -0.77
N PRO A 162 -11.09 -8.99 -1.84
CA PRO A 162 -9.86 -8.22 -1.91
C PRO A 162 -10.13 -6.72 -2.07
N ILE A 163 -9.23 -5.90 -1.50
CA ILE A 163 -9.29 -4.44 -1.61
C ILE A 163 -8.36 -3.99 -2.73
N LYS A 164 -8.93 -3.30 -3.74
CA LYS A 164 -8.15 -2.61 -4.78
C LYS A 164 -7.98 -1.14 -4.36
N THR A 165 -6.74 -0.67 -4.35
CA THR A 165 -6.43 0.68 -3.91
C THR A 165 -5.18 1.21 -4.61
N THR A 166 -4.89 2.50 -4.42
CA THR A 166 -3.77 3.20 -5.05
C THR A 166 -2.91 3.91 -4.00
N ALA A 167 -1.64 4.12 -4.35
CA ALA A 167 -0.73 5.00 -3.63
C ALA A 167 -0.17 6.01 -4.63
N ASP A 168 -0.53 7.27 -4.47
CA ASP A 168 -0.20 8.36 -5.38
C ASP A 168 0.79 9.31 -4.71
N VAL A 169 1.85 9.72 -5.43
CA VAL A 169 2.80 10.73 -5.00
C VAL A 169 3.14 11.63 -6.17
N TYR A 170 3.17 12.94 -5.93
CA TYR A 170 3.45 13.98 -6.91
C TYR A 170 4.72 14.71 -6.54
N VAL A 171 5.56 14.99 -7.54
CA VAL A 171 6.81 15.71 -7.34
C VAL A 171 7.12 16.56 -8.58
N ARG A 172 7.87 17.62 -8.39
CA ARG A 172 8.43 18.38 -9.52
C ARG A 172 9.77 17.78 -9.93
N LEU A 173 10.03 17.68 -11.22
CA LEU A 173 11.33 17.24 -11.72
C LEU A 173 12.42 18.24 -11.32
N GLU A 174 13.57 17.72 -10.88
CA GLU A 174 14.72 18.55 -10.57
C GLU A 174 15.30 19.15 -11.86
N PRO A 175 15.63 20.46 -11.88
CA PRO A 175 16.29 21.05 -13.01
C PRO A 175 17.64 20.38 -13.26
N GLN A 176 17.87 19.97 -14.50
CA GLN A 176 19.15 19.42 -14.92
C GLN A 176 19.89 20.49 -15.71
N SER A 177 21.05 20.92 -15.22
CA SER A 177 21.98 21.76 -15.95
C SER A 177 22.88 20.87 -16.81
N TYR A 178 22.66 20.89 -18.12
CA TYR A 178 23.59 20.34 -19.10
C TYR A 178 24.55 21.40 -19.58
#